data_6e040a86c36111db3b599d952f8042fd
#
_entry.id   6e040a86c36111db3b599d952f8042fd
#
_cell.length_a   1.000
_cell.length_b   1.000
_cell.length_c   1.000
_cell.angle_alpha   90.00
_cell.angle_beta   90.00
_cell.angle_gamma   90.00
#
_symmetry.space_group_name_H-M   'P 1'
#
loop_
_entity.id
_entity.type
_entity.pdbx_description
1 polymer ?
#
loop_
_entity_poly.entity_id
_entity_poly.type
_entity_poly.pdbx_seq_one_letter_code
_entity_poly.pdbx_strand_id
1 'polypeptide(L)'
;VAIGQMPNIVHLAMGDIFRGLDKTSDIGKEFLSYSTKGQLVPDELTVRVFQHHVNNLAQAGKVDRDYHTLLLDGIPRTGHQVELLKDFIEVKRIVHLVIDNRAALVERLSKRAAQSGRPDDADRKVIENRITVYERETQPVLNAYSKNLIAPVDADQHPLAVLRDCAAALIEAVPGL
;
A
#
# COMPACT_ATOMS: atom_id res chain seq x y z
N VAL A 1 9.40 -5.88 -1.72
CA VAL A 1 10.73 -5.72 -1.09
C VAL A 1 11.82 -5.69 -2.15
N ALA A 2 11.94 -6.71 -3.05
CA ALA A 2 13.01 -6.77 -4.05
C ALA A 2 13.02 -5.56 -5.02
N ILE A 3 11.85 -5.16 -5.53
CA ILE A 3 11.71 -4.01 -6.45
C ILE A 3 12.07 -2.70 -5.74
N GLY A 4 11.69 -2.52 -4.48
CA GLY A 4 11.99 -1.32 -3.70
C GLY A 4 13.48 -1.17 -3.30
N GLN A 5 14.35 -2.07 -3.72
CA GLN A 5 15.81 -1.97 -3.51
C GLN A 5 16.57 -1.44 -4.74
N MET A 6 15.85 -1.12 -5.83
CA MET A 6 16.45 -0.49 -7.00
C MET A 6 16.84 0.95 -6.69
N PRO A 7 17.97 1.47 -7.22
CA PRO A 7 18.52 2.77 -6.84
C PRO A 7 17.57 3.97 -7.05
N ASN A 8 16.70 3.88 -8.06
CA ASN A 8 15.75 4.93 -8.42
C ASN A 8 14.33 4.69 -7.89
N ILE A 9 14.12 3.65 -7.05
CA ILE A 9 12.82 3.35 -6.43
C ILE A 9 12.90 3.55 -4.92
N VAL A 10 11.96 4.30 -4.39
CA VAL A 10 11.75 4.42 -2.94
C VAL A 10 10.43 3.75 -2.56
N HIS A 11 10.52 2.64 -1.82
CA HIS A 11 9.35 1.92 -1.32
C HIS A 11 8.80 2.58 -0.06
N LEU A 12 7.53 2.95 -0.08
CA LEU A 12 6.80 3.57 1.02
C LEU A 12 5.56 2.74 1.34
N ALA A 13 5.58 2.05 2.46
CA ALA A 13 4.44 1.30 2.98
C ALA A 13 3.76 2.08 4.11
N MET A 14 2.51 2.50 3.93
CA MET A 14 1.76 3.25 4.96
C MET A 14 1.68 2.51 6.28
N GLY A 15 1.55 1.17 6.23
CA GLY A 15 1.56 0.37 7.44
C GLY A 15 2.86 0.48 8.23
N ASP A 16 4.01 0.61 7.57
CA ASP A 16 5.31 0.77 8.24
C ASP A 16 5.48 2.21 8.74
N ILE A 17 5.06 3.19 7.96
CA ILE A 17 5.06 4.61 8.38
C ILE A 17 4.24 4.77 9.67
N PHE A 18 3.02 4.24 9.72
CA PHE A 18 2.18 4.31 10.91
C PHE A 18 2.75 3.51 12.10
N ARG A 19 3.33 2.33 11.87
CA ARG A 19 3.97 1.55 12.94
C ARG A 19 5.21 2.23 13.52
N GLY A 20 5.89 3.03 12.71
CA GLY A 20 7.03 3.85 13.13
C GLY A 20 6.65 5.12 13.90
N LEU A 21 5.36 5.47 13.97
CA LEU A 21 4.91 6.60 14.79
C LEU A 21 5.10 6.30 16.29
N ASP A 22 5.37 7.34 17.04
CA ASP A 22 5.37 7.25 18.51
C ASP A 22 3.94 6.93 18.99
N LYS A 23 3.78 5.75 19.57
CA LYS A 23 2.51 5.23 20.09
C LYS A 23 1.95 6.05 21.25
N THR A 24 2.75 6.88 21.89
CA THR A 24 2.33 7.78 22.97
C THR A 24 1.82 9.10 22.43
N SER A 25 2.13 9.45 21.18
CA SER A 25 1.61 10.62 20.49
C SER A 25 0.11 10.48 20.22
N ASP A 26 -0.59 11.60 20.06
CA ASP A 26 -2.03 11.58 19.75
C ASP A 26 -2.31 10.87 18.43
N ILE A 27 -1.48 11.09 17.40
CA ILE A 27 -1.56 10.41 16.10
C ILE A 27 -1.35 8.90 16.26
N GLY A 28 -0.37 8.47 17.07
CA GLY A 28 -0.11 7.05 17.32
C GLY A 28 -1.25 6.35 18.05
N LYS A 29 -1.86 7.01 19.05
CA LYS A 29 -3.05 6.50 19.75
C LYS A 29 -4.25 6.39 18.81
N GLU A 30 -4.47 7.43 18.01
CA GLU A 30 -5.56 7.46 17.02
C GLU A 30 -5.37 6.31 16.01
N PHE A 31 -4.19 6.13 15.43
CA PHE A 31 -3.87 5.00 14.57
C PHE A 31 -4.20 3.65 15.21
N LEU A 32 -3.78 3.42 16.45
CA LEU A 32 -4.02 2.16 17.15
C LEU A 32 -5.51 1.88 17.33
N SER A 33 -6.34 2.92 17.55
CA SER A 33 -7.79 2.77 17.74
C SER A 33 -8.50 2.20 16.50
N TYR A 34 -7.95 2.41 15.29
CA TYR A 34 -8.47 1.89 14.02
C TYR A 34 -7.80 0.57 13.62
N SER A 35 -6.47 0.49 13.70
CA SER A 35 -5.71 -0.66 13.20
C SER A 35 -6.04 -1.96 13.95
N THR A 36 -6.26 -1.89 15.26
CA THR A 36 -6.64 -3.06 16.09
C THR A 36 -8.01 -3.64 15.73
N LYS A 37 -8.88 -2.83 15.10
CA LYS A 37 -10.21 -3.24 14.64
C LYS A 37 -10.23 -3.60 13.15
N GLY A 38 -9.08 -3.52 12.45
CA GLY A 38 -9.00 -3.70 11.01
C GLY A 38 -9.71 -2.62 10.20
N GLN A 39 -9.91 -1.45 10.77
CA GLN A 39 -10.53 -0.28 10.13
C GLN A 39 -9.47 0.59 9.46
N LEU A 40 -9.89 1.41 8.49
CA LEU A 40 -9.02 2.42 7.90
C LEU A 40 -8.90 3.63 8.85
N VAL A 41 -7.71 4.23 8.87
CA VAL A 41 -7.46 5.53 9.51
C VAL A 41 -8.14 6.62 8.68
N PRO A 42 -8.64 7.73 9.28
CA PRO A 42 -9.22 8.84 8.53
C PRO A 42 -8.35 9.34 7.39
N ASP A 43 -8.97 9.66 6.25
CA ASP A 43 -8.26 9.93 4.99
C ASP A 43 -7.35 11.15 5.09
N GLU A 44 -7.82 12.25 5.65
CA GLU A 44 -7.05 13.48 5.81
C GLU A 44 -5.83 13.27 6.69
N LEU A 45 -5.97 12.46 7.75
CA LEU A 45 -4.86 12.12 8.63
C LEU A 45 -3.85 11.24 7.89
N THR A 46 -4.34 10.23 7.16
CA THR A 46 -3.50 9.32 6.38
C THR A 46 -2.67 10.07 5.34
N VAL A 47 -3.31 10.95 4.56
CA VAL A 47 -2.64 11.72 3.51
C VAL A 47 -1.66 12.74 4.11
N ARG A 48 -2.03 13.43 5.18
CA ARG A 48 -1.14 14.36 5.88
C ARG A 48 0.12 13.67 6.42
N VAL A 49 -0.03 12.50 7.05
CA VAL A 49 1.12 11.71 7.53
C VAL A 49 2.01 11.26 6.39
N PHE A 50 1.43 10.80 5.28
CA PHE A 50 2.17 10.42 4.08
C PHE A 50 2.95 11.58 3.48
N GLN A 51 2.29 12.72 3.23
CA GLN A 51 2.92 13.92 2.68
C GLN A 51 4.05 14.43 3.56
N HIS A 52 3.84 14.46 4.88
CA HIS A 52 4.88 14.85 5.83
C HIS A 52 6.10 13.91 5.75
N HIS A 53 5.86 12.60 5.68
CA HIS A 53 6.93 11.61 5.56
C HIS A 53 7.74 11.79 4.27
N VAL A 54 7.08 11.94 3.12
CA VAL A 54 7.74 12.18 1.82
C VAL A 54 8.56 13.47 1.84
N ASN A 55 8.01 14.56 2.40
CA ASN A 55 8.70 15.83 2.52
C ASN A 55 9.96 15.71 3.39
N ASN A 56 9.89 14.98 4.51
CA ASN A 56 11.04 14.73 5.37
C ASN A 56 12.13 13.92 4.66
N LEU A 57 11.75 12.92 3.86
CA LEU A 57 12.70 12.17 3.05
C LEU A 57 13.37 13.05 1.98
N ALA A 58 12.61 13.94 1.35
CA ALA A 58 13.16 14.88 0.37
C ALA A 58 14.13 15.88 1.03
N GLN A 59 13.77 16.46 2.17
CA GLN A 59 14.64 17.35 2.93
C GLN A 59 15.93 16.67 3.41
N ALA A 60 15.85 15.37 3.73
CA ALA A 60 17.00 14.55 4.13
C ALA A 60 17.84 14.05 2.92
N GLY A 61 17.50 14.43 1.69
CA GLY A 61 18.19 13.98 0.47
C GLY A 61 17.99 12.51 0.12
N LYS A 62 17.01 11.84 0.76
CA LYS A 62 16.68 10.42 0.52
C LYS A 62 15.67 10.22 -0.61
N VAL A 63 14.95 11.25 -0.97
CA VAL A 63 14.03 11.31 -2.12
C VAL A 63 14.36 12.55 -2.93
N ASP A 64 14.76 12.32 -4.17
CA ASP A 64 14.81 13.36 -5.20
C ASP A 64 13.57 13.22 -6.06
N ARG A 65 12.77 14.29 -6.15
CA ARG A 65 11.46 14.26 -6.82
C ARG A 65 11.56 14.14 -8.33
N ASP A 66 12.68 14.55 -8.92
CA ASP A 66 12.92 14.51 -10.36
C ASP A 66 13.56 13.18 -10.80
N TYR A 67 14.11 12.42 -9.85
CA TYR A 67 14.84 11.18 -10.13
C TYR A 67 14.14 9.92 -9.60
N HIS A 68 13.57 9.98 -8.39
CA HIS A 68 13.02 8.79 -7.76
C HIS A 68 11.56 8.54 -8.11
N THR A 69 11.25 7.26 -8.36
CA THR A 69 9.87 6.76 -8.44
C THR A 69 9.45 6.20 -7.09
N LEU A 70 8.31 6.62 -6.58
CA LEU A 70 7.75 6.10 -5.34
C LEU A 70 6.97 4.81 -5.62
N LEU A 71 7.34 3.71 -4.98
CA LEU A 71 6.54 2.48 -4.92
C LEU A 71 5.66 2.53 -3.68
N LEU A 72 4.38 2.83 -3.87
CA LEU A 72 3.44 3.02 -2.78
C LEU A 72 2.72 1.72 -2.43
N ASP A 73 2.67 1.39 -1.13
CA ASP A 73 1.91 0.27 -0.58
C ASP A 73 0.95 0.77 0.49
N GLY A 74 -0.34 0.56 0.28
CA GLY A 74 -1.40 0.88 1.22
C GLY A 74 -1.89 2.32 1.20
N ILE A 75 -1.61 3.07 0.13
CA ILE A 75 -2.17 4.38 -0.18
C ILE A 75 -2.20 4.59 -1.71
N PRO A 76 -3.28 5.17 -2.32
CA PRO A 76 -4.58 5.45 -1.71
C PRO A 76 -5.40 4.17 -1.44
N ARG A 77 -6.32 4.21 -0.47
CA ARG A 77 -7.27 3.14 -0.14
C ARG A 77 -8.72 3.54 -0.27
N THR A 78 -8.99 4.81 -0.53
CA THR A 78 -10.34 5.36 -0.73
C THR A 78 -10.34 6.34 -1.90
N GLY A 79 -11.49 6.59 -2.50
CA GLY A 79 -11.63 7.61 -3.53
C GLY A 79 -11.28 9.02 -3.02
N HIS A 80 -11.56 9.29 -1.75
CA HIS A 80 -11.22 10.58 -1.15
C HIS A 80 -9.70 10.78 -1.02
N GLN A 81 -8.94 9.72 -0.66
CA GLN A 81 -7.47 9.79 -0.68
C GLN A 81 -6.93 10.05 -2.09
N VAL A 82 -7.56 9.53 -3.15
CA VAL A 82 -7.17 9.84 -4.53
C VAL A 82 -7.27 11.33 -4.79
N GLU A 83 -8.41 11.94 -4.43
CA GLU A 83 -8.60 13.38 -4.62
C GLU A 83 -7.61 14.24 -3.82
N LEU A 84 -7.31 13.85 -2.57
CA LEU A 84 -6.35 14.56 -1.73
C LEU A 84 -4.91 14.44 -2.23
N LEU A 85 -4.59 13.40 -3.01
CA LEU A 85 -3.23 13.14 -3.50
C LEU A 85 -2.98 13.61 -4.93
N LYS A 86 -4.01 13.96 -5.70
CA LYS A 86 -3.91 14.23 -7.14
C LYS A 86 -2.90 15.33 -7.53
N ASP A 87 -2.73 16.33 -6.67
CA ASP A 87 -1.79 17.44 -6.88
C ASP A 87 -0.41 17.19 -6.24
N PHE A 88 -0.26 16.05 -5.53
CA PHE A 88 0.96 15.71 -4.82
C PHE A 88 1.77 14.60 -5.50
N ILE A 89 1.08 13.64 -6.15
CA ILE A 89 1.71 12.51 -6.86
C ILE A 89 1.10 12.35 -8.25
N GLU A 90 1.92 11.93 -9.21
CA GLU A 90 1.49 11.46 -10.53
C GLU A 90 1.59 9.93 -10.57
N VAL A 91 0.45 9.25 -10.77
CA VAL A 91 0.41 7.79 -10.85
C VAL A 91 0.82 7.33 -12.24
N LYS A 92 1.92 6.59 -12.34
CA LYS A 92 2.43 6.03 -13.59
C LYS A 92 1.92 4.61 -13.87
N ARG A 93 1.73 3.80 -12.83
CA ARG A 93 1.22 2.43 -12.92
C ARG A 93 0.58 1.98 -11.61
N ILE A 94 -0.45 1.17 -11.71
CA ILE A 94 -1.08 0.47 -10.61
C ILE A 94 -0.93 -1.02 -10.86
N VAL A 95 -0.15 -1.71 -10.03
CA VAL A 95 -0.06 -3.17 -10.04
C VAL A 95 -1.16 -3.71 -9.13
N HIS A 96 -2.20 -4.25 -9.73
CA HIS A 96 -3.35 -4.80 -9.01
C HIS A 96 -3.17 -6.31 -8.80
N LEU A 97 -2.82 -6.71 -7.59
CA LEU A 97 -2.70 -8.12 -7.22
C LEU A 97 -4.10 -8.73 -7.06
N VAL A 98 -4.41 -9.74 -7.86
CA VAL A 98 -5.73 -10.40 -7.86
C VAL A 98 -5.61 -11.79 -7.27
N ILE A 99 -6.50 -12.14 -6.34
CA ILE A 99 -6.73 -13.50 -5.83
C ILE A 99 -8.24 -13.72 -5.83
N ASP A 100 -8.74 -14.58 -6.72
CA ASP A 100 -10.18 -14.85 -6.84
C ASP A 100 -10.68 -15.75 -5.72
N ASN A 101 -9.81 -16.60 -5.16
CA ASN A 101 -10.18 -17.53 -4.09
C ASN A 101 -10.10 -16.85 -2.72
N ARG A 102 -11.26 -16.45 -2.17
CA ARG A 102 -11.37 -15.83 -0.85
C ARG A 102 -10.81 -16.70 0.29
N ALA A 103 -10.95 -18.01 0.22
CA ALA A 103 -10.43 -18.91 1.24
C ALA A 103 -8.89 -18.93 1.23
N ALA A 104 -8.28 -18.97 0.03
CA ALA A 104 -6.83 -18.86 -0.13
C ALA A 104 -6.30 -17.51 0.39
N LEU A 105 -7.03 -16.43 0.16
CA LEU A 105 -6.68 -15.11 0.69
C LEU A 105 -6.66 -15.08 2.22
N VAL A 106 -7.69 -15.62 2.88
CA VAL A 106 -7.77 -15.72 4.35
C VAL A 106 -6.61 -16.56 4.89
N GLU A 107 -6.33 -17.71 4.29
CA GLU A 107 -5.22 -18.57 4.70
C GLU A 107 -3.86 -17.87 4.56
N ARG A 108 -3.63 -17.16 3.45
CA ARG A 108 -2.41 -16.38 3.22
C ARG A 108 -2.23 -15.28 4.26
N LEU A 109 -3.29 -14.55 4.61
CA LEU A 109 -3.23 -13.52 5.63
C LEU A 109 -2.94 -14.11 7.02
N SER A 110 -3.56 -15.23 7.38
CA SER A 110 -3.29 -15.95 8.63
C SER A 110 -1.84 -16.45 8.72
N LYS A 111 -1.31 -17.04 7.64
CA LYS A 111 0.11 -17.47 7.58
C LYS A 111 1.06 -16.27 7.72
N ARG A 112 0.74 -15.14 7.10
CA ARG A 112 1.54 -13.92 7.23
C ARG A 112 1.57 -13.42 8.67
N ALA A 113 0.45 -13.46 9.40
CA ALA A 113 0.39 -13.09 10.80
C ALA A 113 1.36 -13.91 11.66
N ALA A 114 1.35 -15.23 11.47
CA ALA A 114 2.21 -16.15 12.21
C ALA A 114 3.71 -15.92 11.92
N GLN A 115 4.06 -15.54 10.68
CA GLN A 115 5.46 -15.35 10.27
C GLN A 115 6.02 -13.96 10.56
N SER A 116 5.19 -12.92 10.50
CA SER A 116 5.64 -11.52 10.55
C SER A 116 5.33 -10.82 11.87
N GLY A 117 4.75 -11.53 12.86
CA GLY A 117 4.41 -10.97 14.17
C GLY A 117 3.42 -9.80 14.10
N ARG A 118 2.54 -9.78 13.09
CA ARG A 118 1.51 -8.74 12.93
C ARG A 118 0.28 -9.08 13.78
N PRO A 119 0.10 -8.42 14.93
CA PRO A 119 -1.02 -8.73 15.84
C PRO A 119 -2.39 -8.43 15.22
N ASP A 120 -2.43 -7.50 14.27
CA ASP A 120 -3.63 -7.12 13.51
C ASP A 120 -4.11 -8.17 12.51
N ASP A 121 -3.33 -9.20 12.21
CA ASP A 121 -3.72 -10.34 11.38
C ASP A 121 -3.90 -11.65 12.20
N ALA A 122 -3.82 -11.59 13.53
CA ALA A 122 -3.91 -12.79 14.39
C ALA A 122 -5.35 -13.31 14.56
N ASP A 123 -6.35 -12.44 14.48
CA ASP A 123 -7.77 -12.79 14.62
C ASP A 123 -8.43 -12.92 13.25
N ARG A 124 -9.04 -14.09 12.99
CA ARG A 124 -9.77 -14.39 11.76
C ARG A 124 -10.89 -13.36 11.47
N LYS A 125 -11.58 -12.88 12.51
CA LYS A 125 -12.63 -11.86 12.34
C LYS A 125 -12.04 -10.52 11.85
N VAL A 126 -10.84 -10.16 12.32
CA VAL A 126 -10.13 -8.97 11.86
C VAL A 126 -9.71 -9.14 10.39
N ILE A 127 -9.22 -10.33 10.02
CA ILE A 127 -8.89 -10.64 8.62
C ILE A 127 -10.14 -10.51 7.72
N GLU A 128 -11.26 -11.12 8.10
CA GLU A 128 -12.51 -11.07 7.34
C GLU A 128 -13.03 -9.63 7.21
N ASN A 129 -12.95 -8.84 8.29
CA ASN A 129 -13.31 -7.42 8.25
C ASN A 129 -12.41 -6.62 7.31
N ARG A 130 -11.10 -6.87 7.31
CA ARG A 130 -10.14 -6.21 6.39
C ARG A 130 -10.45 -6.52 4.93
N ILE A 131 -10.81 -7.77 4.61
CA ILE A 131 -11.20 -8.15 3.25
C ILE A 131 -12.47 -7.38 2.85
N THR A 132 -13.47 -7.35 3.72
CA THR A 132 -14.73 -6.61 3.48
C THR A 132 -14.48 -5.11 3.29
N VAL A 133 -13.63 -4.51 4.11
CA VAL A 133 -13.24 -3.09 3.97
C VAL A 133 -12.50 -2.86 2.65
N TYR A 134 -11.60 -3.75 2.26
CA TYR A 134 -10.91 -3.67 0.97
C TYR A 134 -11.90 -3.71 -0.20
N GLU A 135 -12.81 -4.67 -0.22
CA GLU A 135 -13.81 -4.84 -1.28
C GLU A 135 -14.72 -3.61 -1.41
N ARG A 136 -15.10 -3.02 -0.28
CA ARG A 136 -16.02 -1.87 -0.23
C ARG A 136 -15.34 -0.53 -0.53
N GLU A 137 -14.17 -0.29 0.02
CA GLU A 137 -13.52 1.03 0.01
C GLU A 137 -12.33 1.11 -0.97
N THR A 138 -11.51 0.04 -1.03
CA THR A 138 -10.23 0.10 -1.74
C THR A 138 -10.33 -0.39 -3.18
N GLN A 139 -11.05 -1.49 -3.42
CA GLN A 139 -11.22 -1.99 -4.79
C GLN A 139 -11.87 -0.95 -5.72
N PRO A 140 -12.89 -0.17 -5.31
CA PRO A 140 -13.47 0.88 -6.14
C PRO A 140 -12.50 2.03 -6.50
N VAL A 141 -11.38 2.19 -5.79
CA VAL A 141 -10.34 3.19 -6.11
C VAL A 141 -9.81 3.02 -7.53
N LEU A 142 -9.77 1.79 -8.04
CA LEU A 142 -9.37 1.50 -9.42
C LEU A 142 -10.23 2.24 -10.46
N ASN A 143 -11.50 2.54 -10.13
CA ASN A 143 -12.40 3.28 -11.03
C ASN A 143 -12.01 4.77 -11.18
N ALA A 144 -11.20 5.31 -10.29
CA ALA A 144 -10.70 6.68 -10.37
C ALA A 144 -9.53 6.83 -11.38
N TYR A 145 -8.99 5.73 -11.88
CA TYR A 145 -7.85 5.72 -12.78
C TYR A 145 -8.20 5.17 -14.16
N SER A 146 -7.49 5.63 -15.18
CA SER A 146 -7.59 5.09 -16.53
C SER A 146 -7.16 3.63 -16.58
N LYS A 147 -7.88 2.80 -17.31
CA LYS A 147 -7.63 1.34 -17.39
C LYS A 147 -6.22 0.99 -17.85
N ASN A 148 -5.62 1.81 -18.70
CA ASN A 148 -4.25 1.62 -19.19
C ASN A 148 -3.17 1.78 -18.10
N LEU A 149 -3.49 2.41 -16.98
CA LEU A 149 -2.60 2.50 -15.82
C LEU A 149 -2.66 1.25 -14.94
N ILE A 150 -3.70 0.42 -15.07
CA ILE A 150 -3.95 -0.72 -14.20
C ILE A 150 -3.41 -1.99 -14.86
N ALA A 151 -2.45 -2.64 -14.21
CA ALA A 151 -1.92 -3.94 -14.59
C ALA A 151 -2.38 -4.99 -13.57
N PRO A 152 -3.35 -5.85 -13.93
CA PRO A 152 -3.73 -6.97 -13.07
C PRO A 152 -2.62 -8.04 -13.09
N VAL A 153 -2.28 -8.54 -11.92
CA VAL A 153 -1.30 -9.61 -11.73
C VAL A 153 -1.95 -10.70 -10.87
N ASP A 154 -1.99 -11.92 -11.40
CA ASP A 154 -2.45 -13.07 -10.65
C ASP A 154 -1.50 -13.31 -9.46
N ALA A 155 -2.02 -13.18 -8.24
CA ALA A 155 -1.27 -13.38 -7.02
C ALA A 155 -1.51 -14.78 -6.40
N ASP A 156 -2.34 -15.64 -7.03
CA ASP A 156 -2.55 -17.04 -6.64
C ASP A 156 -1.57 -17.99 -7.36
N GLN A 157 -0.33 -17.56 -7.51
CA GLN A 157 0.76 -18.31 -8.12
C GLN A 157 2.02 -18.27 -7.23
N HIS A 158 3.07 -18.95 -7.66
CA HIS A 158 4.34 -18.97 -6.92
C HIS A 158 4.90 -17.55 -6.73
N PRO A 159 5.41 -17.16 -5.55
CA PRO A 159 5.86 -15.79 -5.26
C PRO A 159 6.87 -15.21 -6.26
N LEU A 160 7.76 -16.03 -6.83
CA LEU A 160 8.70 -15.58 -7.87
C LEU A 160 8.01 -15.25 -9.20
N ALA A 161 6.91 -15.94 -9.54
CA ALA A 161 6.12 -15.63 -10.71
C ALA A 161 5.36 -14.30 -10.51
N VAL A 162 4.77 -14.09 -9.32
CA VAL A 162 4.18 -12.79 -8.96
C VAL A 162 5.20 -11.66 -9.08
N LEU A 163 6.43 -11.87 -8.55
CA LEU A 163 7.49 -10.86 -8.64
C LEU A 163 7.88 -10.54 -10.09
N ARG A 164 8.03 -11.58 -10.93
CA ARG A 164 8.30 -11.42 -12.37
C ARG A 164 7.25 -10.57 -13.06
N ASP A 165 5.96 -10.89 -12.82
CA ASP A 165 4.84 -10.24 -13.49
C ASP A 165 4.66 -8.79 -12.99
N CYS A 166 4.89 -8.53 -11.70
CA CYS A 166 4.94 -7.17 -11.15
C CYS A 166 6.10 -6.36 -11.77
N ALA A 167 7.29 -6.96 -11.89
CA ALA A 167 8.43 -6.27 -12.49
C ALA A 167 8.18 -5.94 -13.97
N ALA A 168 7.62 -6.88 -14.75
CA ALA A 168 7.24 -6.64 -16.14
C ALA A 168 6.26 -5.47 -16.27
N ALA A 169 5.20 -5.44 -15.44
CA ALA A 169 4.22 -4.37 -15.44
C ALA A 169 4.82 -2.99 -15.12
N LEU A 170 5.86 -2.92 -14.29
CA LEU A 170 6.54 -1.67 -13.93
C LEU A 170 7.50 -1.19 -15.02
N ILE A 171 8.27 -2.10 -15.63
CA ILE A 171 9.21 -1.78 -16.72
C ILE A 171 8.49 -1.13 -17.90
N GLU A 172 7.28 -1.62 -18.25
CA GLU A 172 6.47 -1.05 -19.32
C GLU A 172 6.03 0.41 -19.05
N ALA A 173 5.86 0.79 -17.78
CA ALA A 173 5.27 2.06 -17.39
C ALA A 173 6.29 3.15 -17.05
N VAL A 174 7.47 2.76 -16.61
CA VAL A 174 8.53 3.69 -16.15
C VAL A 174 9.81 3.39 -16.92
N PRO A 175 10.00 4.01 -18.10
CA PRO A 175 11.22 3.87 -18.86
C PRO A 175 12.44 4.30 -18.04
N GLY A 176 13.43 3.42 -17.91
CA GLY A 176 14.65 3.70 -17.14
C GLY A 176 14.64 3.13 -15.70
N LEU A 177 13.62 2.33 -15.35
CA LEU A 177 13.69 1.45 -14.18
C LEU A 177 14.74 0.36 -14.35
#